data_d97077f4007710a562403fdbffaa18a1
#
_entry.id   d97077f4007710a562403fdbffaa18a1
#
_cell.length_a   1.000
_cell.length_b   1.000
_cell.length_c   1.000
_cell.angle_alpha   90.00
_cell.angle_beta   90.00
_cell.angle_gamma   90.00
#
_symmetry.space_group_name_H-M   'P 1'
#
loop_
_entity.id
_entity.type
_entity.pdbx_description
1 polymer ?
#
loop_
_entity_poly.entity_id
_entity_poly.type
_entity_poly.pdbx_seq_one_letter_code
_entity_poly.pdbx_strand_id
1 'polypeptide(L)'
;AGMDLTTAFNSMWSGYKADFANPMLAKLLNRGGITSMLDIAALVIFACGLGGMLRHIGIIDVVLEPVARRATSGLSLVLATLFIGYGTLMLTAAAYFSIVMNGTVMAPLFRKRGYRPENCSRVVEDAGTLGGPLVPWASNALFPMSMLSVSYMDYAPWAFVLYLTPLMSILYAAFNINM
;
A
#
# COMPACT_ATOMS: atom_id res chain seq x y z
N ALA A 1 -20.89 -20.44 27.24
CA ALA A 1 -19.84 -20.15 28.20
C ALA A 1 -19.42 -18.70 27.99
N GLY A 2 -19.72 -17.81 28.94
CA GLY A 2 -19.36 -16.40 28.84
C GLY A 2 -17.85 -16.26 29.01
N MET A 3 -17.21 -15.58 28.07
CA MET A 3 -15.82 -15.17 28.21
C MET A 3 -15.78 -14.05 29.26
N ASP A 4 -14.89 -14.15 30.25
CA ASP A 4 -14.68 -13.10 31.22
C ASP A 4 -14.17 -11.83 30.49
N LEU A 5 -14.63 -10.65 30.94
CA LEU A 5 -14.26 -9.35 30.35
C LEU A 5 -12.74 -9.16 30.29
N THR A 6 -12.03 -9.59 31.34
CA THR A 6 -10.58 -9.51 31.39
C THR A 6 -9.91 -10.34 30.29
N THR A 7 -10.42 -11.54 30.05
CA THR A 7 -9.94 -12.44 28.98
C THR A 7 -10.26 -11.85 27.61
N ALA A 8 -11.42 -11.21 27.44
CA ALA A 8 -11.78 -10.53 26.20
C ALA A 8 -10.84 -9.37 25.89
N PHE A 9 -10.57 -8.49 26.89
CA PHE A 9 -9.63 -7.37 26.72
C PHE A 9 -8.20 -7.85 26.45
N ASN A 10 -7.72 -8.88 27.17
CA ASN A 10 -6.40 -9.46 26.91
C ASN A 10 -6.30 -10.06 25.50
N SER A 11 -7.36 -10.73 25.03
CA SER A 11 -7.39 -11.27 23.67
C SER A 11 -7.40 -10.18 22.60
N MET A 12 -8.07 -9.06 22.85
CA MET A 12 -8.03 -7.89 21.95
C MET A 12 -6.63 -7.25 21.94
N TRP A 13 -5.99 -7.14 23.10
CA TRP A 13 -4.69 -6.50 23.22
C TRP A 13 -3.55 -7.36 22.67
N SER A 14 -3.42 -8.59 23.16
CA SER A 14 -2.28 -9.50 22.86
C SER A 14 -2.60 -10.55 21.80
N GLY A 15 -3.84 -10.62 21.36
CA GLY A 15 -4.33 -11.65 20.45
C GLY A 15 -4.84 -12.89 21.19
N TYR A 16 -5.68 -13.62 20.51
CA TYR A 16 -6.18 -14.93 20.99
C TYR A 16 -5.21 -16.02 20.56
N LYS A 17 -4.86 -16.91 21.48
CA LYS A 17 -4.02 -18.08 21.22
C LYS A 17 -4.77 -19.32 21.67
N ALA A 18 -4.92 -20.27 20.78
CA ALA A 18 -5.48 -21.57 21.08
C ALA A 18 -4.69 -22.66 20.36
N ASP A 19 -4.71 -23.86 20.92
CA ASP A 19 -4.11 -25.02 20.29
C ASP A 19 -5.08 -25.60 19.25
N PHE A 20 -4.67 -25.52 17.99
CA PHE A 20 -5.41 -26.08 16.88
C PHE A 20 -4.69 -27.32 16.35
N ALA A 21 -5.42 -28.41 16.16
CA ALA A 21 -4.88 -29.62 15.57
C ALA A 21 -4.35 -29.44 14.15
N ASN A 22 -4.88 -28.45 13.43
CA ASN A 22 -4.42 -28.09 12.09
C ASN A 22 -3.43 -26.91 12.16
N PRO A 23 -2.15 -27.11 11.72
CA PRO A 23 -1.13 -26.06 11.74
C PRO A 23 -1.49 -24.81 10.93
N MET A 24 -2.26 -24.98 9.86
CA MET A 24 -2.72 -23.86 9.02
C MET A 24 -3.75 -23.00 9.76
N LEU A 25 -4.68 -23.63 10.47
CA LEU A 25 -5.64 -22.91 11.33
C LEU A 25 -4.92 -22.20 12.48
N ALA A 26 -3.92 -22.83 13.10
CA ALA A 26 -3.10 -22.20 14.13
C ALA A 26 -2.41 -20.94 13.60
N LYS A 27 -1.82 -20.97 12.40
CA LYS A 27 -1.19 -19.81 11.76
C LYS A 27 -2.18 -18.69 11.43
N LEU A 28 -3.40 -19.01 11.01
CA LEU A 28 -4.41 -18.04 10.63
C LEU A 28 -5.11 -17.39 11.83
N LEU A 29 -5.40 -18.17 12.86
CA LEU A 29 -6.22 -17.74 14.00
C LEU A 29 -5.40 -17.23 15.18
N ASN A 30 -4.20 -17.77 15.42
CA ASN A 30 -3.31 -17.30 16.48
C ASN A 30 -2.57 -16.01 16.03
N ARG A 31 -3.32 -14.95 15.83
CA ARG A 31 -2.78 -13.64 15.48
C ARG A 31 -2.63 -12.77 16.73
N GLY A 32 -1.59 -11.95 16.74
CA GLY A 32 -1.42 -10.93 17.76
C GLY A 32 -2.55 -9.89 17.65
N GLY A 33 -3.10 -9.43 18.76
CA GLY A 33 -4.12 -8.39 18.79
C GLY A 33 -3.59 -7.01 18.37
N ILE A 34 -4.02 -5.97 19.08
CA ILE A 34 -3.58 -4.58 18.83
C ILE A 34 -2.06 -4.46 18.85
N THR A 35 -1.38 -5.19 19.76
CA THR A 35 0.08 -5.17 19.87
C THR A 35 0.81 -5.56 18.59
N SER A 36 0.25 -6.48 17.80
CA SER A 36 0.86 -6.88 16.53
C SER A 36 0.78 -5.80 15.43
N MET A 37 -0.07 -4.78 15.64
CA MET A 37 -0.23 -3.66 14.71
C MET A 37 0.61 -2.45 15.11
N LEU A 38 1.24 -2.45 16.30
CA LEU A 38 2.04 -1.32 16.79
C LEU A 38 3.26 -1.05 15.91
N ASP A 39 3.90 -2.09 15.37
CA ASP A 39 5.04 -1.94 14.47
C ASP A 39 4.63 -1.23 13.17
N ILE A 40 3.45 -1.58 12.65
CA ILE A 40 2.88 -0.93 11.46
C ILE A 40 2.53 0.52 11.77
N ALA A 41 1.88 0.78 12.91
CA ALA A 41 1.53 2.13 13.35
C ALA A 41 2.78 3.00 13.54
N ALA A 42 3.81 2.47 14.18
CA ALA A 42 5.09 3.15 14.34
C ALA A 42 5.71 3.48 12.97
N LEU A 43 5.74 2.51 12.06
CA LEU A 43 6.27 2.71 10.71
C LEU A 43 5.52 3.82 9.97
N VAL A 44 4.19 3.86 10.05
CA VAL A 44 3.39 4.92 9.42
C VAL A 44 3.69 6.28 10.04
N ILE A 45 3.80 6.37 11.38
CA ILE A 45 4.13 7.62 12.07
C ILE A 45 5.51 8.13 11.62
N PHE A 46 6.52 7.27 11.59
CA PHE A 46 7.86 7.63 11.13
C PHE A 46 7.88 8.03 9.64
N ALA A 47 7.16 7.30 8.79
CA ALA A 47 7.06 7.63 7.38
C ALA A 47 6.37 8.98 7.14
N CYS A 48 5.29 9.27 7.88
CA CYS A 48 4.62 10.58 7.82
C CYS A 48 5.52 11.69 8.35
N GLY A 49 6.24 11.46 9.45
CA GLY A 49 7.20 12.41 10.02
C GLY A 49 8.34 12.72 9.03
N LEU A 50 8.92 11.67 8.43
CA LEU A 50 9.94 11.83 7.40
C LEU A 50 9.41 12.60 6.19
N GLY A 51 8.22 12.23 5.70
CA GLY A 51 7.56 12.93 4.60
C GLY A 51 7.32 14.41 4.90
N GLY A 52 6.91 14.73 6.14
CA GLY A 52 6.75 16.11 6.63
C GLY A 52 8.07 16.88 6.66
N MET A 53 9.15 16.27 7.16
CA MET A 53 10.49 16.87 7.16
C MET A 53 11.02 17.12 5.75
N LEU A 54 10.92 16.13 4.85
CA LEU A 54 11.34 16.27 3.46
C LEU A 54 10.59 17.39 2.73
N ARG A 55 9.30 17.54 3.04
CA ARG A 55 8.50 18.65 2.52
C ARG A 55 8.97 20.02 3.08
N HIS A 56 9.23 20.09 4.38
CA HIS A 56 9.67 21.34 5.04
C HIS A 56 11.03 21.82 4.52
N ILE A 57 11.95 20.90 4.26
CA ILE A 57 13.29 21.18 3.70
C ILE A 57 13.21 21.54 2.21
N GLY A 58 12.07 21.33 1.54
CA GLY A 58 11.89 21.62 0.12
C GLY A 58 12.40 20.54 -0.84
N ILE A 59 12.92 19.41 -0.35
CA ILE A 59 13.39 18.30 -1.18
C ILE A 59 12.27 17.77 -2.06
N ILE A 60 11.05 17.67 -1.50
CA ILE A 60 9.87 17.21 -2.24
C ILE A 60 9.59 18.13 -3.42
N ASP A 61 9.72 19.43 -3.24
CA ASP A 61 9.47 20.40 -4.33
C ASP A 61 10.49 20.25 -5.46
N VAL A 62 11.76 20.00 -5.13
CA VAL A 62 12.82 19.72 -6.12
C VAL A 62 12.54 18.45 -6.91
N VAL A 63 12.06 17.39 -6.26
CA VAL A 63 11.70 16.11 -6.90
C VAL A 63 10.40 16.24 -7.72
N LEU A 64 9.44 17.02 -7.21
CA LEU A 64 8.15 17.23 -7.86
C LEU A 64 8.23 18.13 -9.07
N GLU A 65 9.13 19.12 -9.08
CA GLU A 65 9.19 20.11 -10.15
C GLU A 65 9.39 19.48 -11.54
N PRO A 66 10.32 18.54 -11.76
CA PRO A 66 10.47 17.86 -13.04
C PRO A 66 9.23 17.03 -13.41
N VAL A 67 8.59 16.36 -12.44
CA VAL A 67 7.36 15.60 -12.65
C VAL A 67 6.20 16.54 -12.97
N ALA A 68 6.07 17.63 -12.22
CA ALA A 68 5.04 18.65 -12.44
C ALA A 68 5.14 19.32 -13.81
N ARG A 69 6.35 19.59 -14.27
CA ARG A 69 6.60 20.17 -15.60
C ARG A 69 6.21 19.20 -16.71
N ARG A 70 6.47 17.89 -16.54
CA ARG A 70 6.18 16.85 -17.54
C ARG A 70 4.75 16.34 -17.46
N ALA A 71 4.15 16.29 -16.28
CA ALA A 71 2.79 15.81 -16.06
C ALA A 71 1.77 16.90 -16.42
N THR A 72 1.55 17.11 -17.71
CA THR A 72 0.62 18.11 -18.24
C THR A 72 -0.81 17.62 -18.34
N SER A 73 -1.03 16.32 -18.39
CA SER A 73 -2.34 15.67 -18.52
C SER A 73 -2.63 14.72 -17.34
N GLY A 74 -3.90 14.35 -17.16
CA GLY A 74 -4.31 13.35 -16.18
C GLY A 74 -3.62 12.02 -16.39
N LEU A 75 -3.46 11.61 -17.65
CA LEU A 75 -2.75 10.37 -17.99
C LEU A 75 -1.28 10.41 -17.52
N SER A 76 -0.57 11.50 -17.74
CA SER A 76 0.83 11.61 -17.30
C SER A 76 0.98 11.63 -15.78
N LEU A 77 -0.01 12.21 -15.05
CA LEU A 77 -0.05 12.15 -13.60
C LEU A 77 -0.27 10.73 -13.10
N VAL A 78 -1.22 10.00 -13.68
CA VAL A 78 -1.49 8.61 -13.32
C VAL A 78 -0.27 7.73 -13.59
N LEU A 79 0.35 7.84 -14.77
CA LEU A 79 1.55 7.08 -15.10
C LEU A 79 2.72 7.40 -14.15
N ALA A 80 2.93 8.68 -13.83
CA ALA A 80 3.96 9.09 -12.87
C ALA A 80 3.68 8.52 -11.47
N THR A 81 2.43 8.54 -11.01
CA THR A 81 2.03 7.97 -9.71
C THR A 81 2.28 6.47 -9.66
N LEU A 82 1.89 5.74 -10.69
CA LEU A 82 2.15 4.30 -10.79
C LEU A 82 3.65 4.01 -10.81
N PHE A 83 4.41 4.74 -11.62
CA PHE A 83 5.87 4.55 -11.72
C PHE A 83 6.59 4.80 -10.39
N ILE A 84 6.27 5.91 -9.70
CA ILE A 84 6.84 6.24 -8.39
C ILE A 84 6.42 5.20 -7.35
N GLY A 85 5.14 4.80 -7.33
CA GLY A 85 4.64 3.83 -6.37
C GLY A 85 5.29 2.45 -6.53
N TYR A 86 5.30 1.90 -7.74
CA TYR A 86 5.97 0.62 -8.02
C TYR A 86 7.48 0.72 -7.79
N GLY A 87 8.12 1.81 -8.22
CA GLY A 87 9.55 2.02 -8.00
C GLY A 87 9.91 2.04 -6.52
N THR A 88 9.16 2.79 -5.71
CA THR A 88 9.34 2.83 -4.25
C THR A 88 9.10 1.47 -3.62
N LEU A 89 8.03 0.77 -4.05
CA LEU A 89 7.70 -0.57 -3.55
C LEU A 89 8.79 -1.60 -3.87
N MET A 90 9.32 -1.59 -5.09
CA MET A 90 10.41 -2.48 -5.49
C MET A 90 11.68 -2.24 -4.69
N LEU A 91 12.00 -0.98 -4.39
CA LEU A 91 13.19 -0.60 -3.63
C LEU A 91 13.07 -0.91 -2.13
N THR A 92 11.89 -0.68 -1.54
CA THR A 92 11.71 -0.77 -0.09
C THR A 92 11.05 -2.06 0.38
N ALA A 93 10.41 -2.81 -0.53
CA ALA A 93 9.58 -3.98 -0.22
C ALA A 93 8.41 -3.70 0.74
N ALA A 94 8.18 -2.43 1.08
CA ALA A 94 7.22 -1.97 2.10
C ALA A 94 6.07 -1.20 1.46
N ALA A 95 4.91 -1.86 1.33
CA ALA A 95 3.72 -1.26 0.72
C ALA A 95 3.26 0.01 1.45
N TYR A 96 3.24 0.00 2.78
CA TYR A 96 2.83 1.18 3.57
C TYR A 96 3.73 2.39 3.32
N PHE A 97 5.04 2.17 3.24
CA PHE A 97 5.97 3.25 2.94
C PHE A 97 5.74 3.79 1.52
N SER A 98 5.55 2.92 0.54
CA SER A 98 5.25 3.30 -0.83
C SER A 98 3.99 4.15 -0.93
N ILE A 99 2.90 3.74 -0.26
CA ILE A 99 1.62 4.46 -0.24
C ILE A 99 1.79 5.86 0.35
N VAL A 100 2.41 5.96 1.53
CA VAL A 100 2.57 7.25 2.23
C VAL A 100 3.47 8.20 1.44
N MET A 101 4.61 7.72 0.97
CA MET A 101 5.56 8.54 0.19
C MET A 101 4.95 8.98 -1.14
N ASN A 102 4.37 8.05 -1.88
CA ASN A 102 3.75 8.35 -3.18
C ASN A 102 2.57 9.34 -3.01
N GLY A 103 1.70 9.12 -2.03
CA GLY A 103 0.60 10.03 -1.71
C GLY A 103 1.08 11.43 -1.32
N THR A 104 2.13 11.53 -0.49
CA THR A 104 2.72 12.81 -0.08
C THR A 104 3.27 13.60 -1.27
N VAL A 105 3.93 12.90 -2.20
CA VAL A 105 4.54 13.48 -3.38
C VAL A 105 3.49 13.87 -4.43
N MET A 106 2.52 13.00 -4.70
CA MET A 106 1.60 13.17 -5.83
C MET A 106 0.34 13.97 -5.51
N ALA A 107 -0.18 13.93 -4.28
CA ALA A 107 -1.40 14.66 -3.93
C ALA A 107 -1.36 16.17 -4.22
N PRO A 108 -0.26 16.90 -3.94
CA PRO A 108 -0.17 18.30 -4.32
C PRO A 108 -0.26 18.56 -5.84
N LEU A 109 0.26 17.63 -6.66
CA LEU A 109 0.21 17.75 -8.12
C LEU A 109 -1.19 17.55 -8.67
N PHE A 110 -1.93 16.54 -8.17
CA PHE A 110 -3.34 16.35 -8.52
C PHE A 110 -4.16 17.60 -8.19
N ARG A 111 -3.99 18.15 -6.98
CA ARG A 111 -4.69 19.39 -6.56
C ARG A 111 -4.34 20.60 -7.44
N LYS A 112 -3.07 20.83 -7.73
CA LYS A 112 -2.61 21.93 -8.58
C LYS A 112 -3.19 21.87 -10.00
N ARG A 113 -3.52 20.69 -10.48
CA ARG A 113 -4.11 20.46 -11.81
C ARG A 113 -5.65 20.41 -11.80
N GLY A 114 -6.28 20.59 -10.63
CA GLY A 114 -7.73 20.58 -10.49
C GLY A 114 -8.36 19.19 -10.52
N TYR A 115 -7.56 18.13 -10.41
CA TYR A 115 -8.07 16.76 -10.33
C TYR A 115 -8.55 16.45 -8.92
N ARG A 116 -9.56 15.60 -8.83
CA ARG A 116 -10.18 15.19 -7.57
C ARG A 116 -9.19 14.37 -6.73
N PRO A 117 -9.13 14.62 -5.40
CA PRO A 117 -8.23 13.89 -4.49
C PRO A 117 -8.43 12.37 -4.53
N GLU A 118 -9.66 11.91 -4.78
CA GLU A 118 -10.03 10.50 -4.85
C GLU A 118 -9.26 9.77 -5.98
N ASN A 119 -8.98 10.46 -7.08
CA ASN A 119 -8.20 9.89 -8.17
C ASN A 119 -6.74 9.64 -7.76
N CYS A 120 -6.15 10.56 -7.00
CA CYS A 120 -4.81 10.34 -6.45
C CYS A 120 -4.79 9.13 -5.51
N SER A 121 -5.75 9.07 -4.58
CA SER A 121 -5.86 7.96 -3.62
C SER A 121 -6.00 6.62 -4.33
N ARG A 122 -6.89 6.53 -5.32
CA ARG A 122 -7.09 5.30 -6.11
C ARG A 122 -5.79 4.82 -6.77
N VAL A 123 -5.08 5.71 -7.46
CA VAL A 123 -3.86 5.34 -8.20
C VAL A 123 -2.71 4.98 -7.25
N VAL A 124 -2.63 5.64 -6.10
CA VAL A 124 -1.66 5.30 -5.05
C VAL A 124 -1.93 3.90 -4.49
N GLU A 125 -3.21 3.53 -4.29
CA GLU A 125 -3.61 2.18 -3.87
C GLU A 125 -3.34 1.13 -4.94
N ASP A 126 -3.57 1.45 -6.22
CA ASP A 126 -3.26 0.55 -7.34
C ASP A 126 -1.77 0.17 -7.38
N ALA A 127 -0.88 1.12 -7.09
CA ALA A 127 0.55 0.87 -7.06
C ALA A 127 1.03 0.23 -5.75
N GLY A 128 0.52 0.70 -4.61
CA GLY A 128 1.00 0.28 -3.28
C GLY A 128 0.34 -1.01 -2.79
N THR A 129 -0.97 -1.00 -2.64
CA THR A 129 -1.72 -2.11 -2.05
C THR A 129 -1.89 -3.25 -3.04
N LEU A 130 -2.47 -2.94 -4.21
CA LEU A 130 -2.76 -3.94 -5.23
C LEU A 130 -1.51 -4.32 -6.04
N GLY A 131 -0.57 -3.40 -6.19
CA GLY A 131 0.73 -3.69 -6.81
C GLY A 131 1.66 -4.51 -5.91
N GLY A 132 1.46 -4.48 -4.59
CA GLY A 132 2.31 -5.17 -3.63
C GLY A 132 2.50 -6.66 -3.91
N PRO A 133 1.44 -7.44 -4.10
CA PRO A 133 1.56 -8.86 -4.43
C PRO A 133 2.25 -9.17 -5.77
N LEU A 134 2.42 -8.19 -6.66
CA LEU A 134 3.15 -8.35 -7.91
C LEU A 134 4.67 -8.19 -7.76
N VAL A 135 5.15 -7.75 -6.60
CA VAL A 135 6.58 -7.65 -6.30
C VAL A 135 6.97 -8.84 -5.43
N PRO A 136 7.76 -9.80 -5.92
CA PRO A 136 7.98 -11.10 -5.25
C PRO A 136 8.57 -11.02 -3.84
N TRP A 137 9.34 -9.96 -3.55
CA TRP A 137 9.98 -9.73 -2.25
C TRP A 137 9.22 -8.76 -1.36
N ALA A 138 8.10 -8.20 -1.82
CA ALA A 138 7.28 -7.33 -0.99
C ALA A 138 6.53 -8.14 0.07
N SER A 139 6.29 -7.51 1.24
CA SER A 139 5.58 -8.13 2.34
C SER A 139 4.19 -8.67 1.94
N ASN A 140 3.52 -7.97 1.03
CA ASN A 140 2.21 -8.35 0.51
C ASN A 140 2.24 -9.60 -0.37
N ALA A 141 3.38 -9.94 -0.99
CA ALA A 141 3.57 -11.17 -1.74
C ALA A 141 4.01 -12.31 -0.82
N LEU A 142 4.97 -12.03 0.08
CA LEU A 142 5.53 -13.03 0.98
C LEU A 142 4.48 -13.61 1.93
N PHE A 143 3.52 -12.80 2.36
CA PHE A 143 2.47 -13.26 3.28
C PHE A 143 1.59 -14.37 2.68
N PRO A 144 0.90 -14.19 1.53
CA PRO A 144 0.11 -15.26 0.93
C PRO A 144 0.96 -16.47 0.53
N MET A 145 2.17 -16.27 0.02
CA MET A 145 3.09 -17.36 -0.31
C MET A 145 3.38 -18.24 0.91
N SER A 146 3.68 -17.62 2.06
CA SER A 146 3.96 -18.35 3.30
C SER A 146 2.75 -19.02 3.90
N MET A 147 1.55 -18.43 3.74
CA MET A 147 0.32 -18.98 4.32
C MET A 147 -0.25 -20.13 3.51
N LEU A 148 -0.23 -19.99 2.18
CA LEU A 148 -0.80 -20.98 1.27
C LEU A 148 0.23 -22.02 0.81
N SER A 149 1.52 -21.82 1.17
CA SER A 149 2.63 -22.67 0.73
C SER A 149 2.71 -22.79 -0.80
N VAL A 150 2.45 -21.67 -1.48
CA VAL A 150 2.54 -21.54 -2.95
C VAL A 150 3.73 -20.66 -3.33
N SER A 151 4.33 -20.92 -4.48
CA SER A 151 5.39 -20.06 -5.00
C SER A 151 4.81 -18.81 -5.71
N TYR A 152 5.66 -17.82 -5.92
CA TYR A 152 5.27 -16.61 -6.65
C TYR A 152 4.75 -16.94 -8.05
N MET A 153 5.40 -17.85 -8.77
CA MET A 153 5.04 -18.24 -10.13
C MET A 153 3.72 -19.01 -10.21
N ASP A 154 3.27 -19.61 -9.11
CA ASP A 154 2.01 -20.36 -9.07
C ASP A 154 0.79 -19.43 -9.04
N TYR A 155 0.90 -18.26 -8.40
CA TYR A 155 -0.25 -17.36 -8.27
C TYR A 155 -0.16 -16.10 -9.14
N ALA A 156 1.03 -15.54 -9.35
CA ALA A 156 1.17 -14.25 -10.01
C ALA A 156 0.56 -14.24 -11.43
N PRO A 157 0.73 -15.27 -12.29
CA PRO A 157 0.10 -15.29 -13.61
C PRO A 157 -1.43 -15.25 -13.60
N TRP A 158 -2.04 -15.71 -12.49
CA TRP A 158 -3.50 -15.79 -12.32
C TRP A 158 -4.09 -14.60 -11.58
N ALA A 159 -3.25 -13.70 -11.10
CA ALA A 159 -3.65 -12.53 -10.33
C ALA A 159 -4.17 -11.39 -11.23
N PHE A 160 -5.12 -11.68 -12.11
CA PHE A 160 -5.64 -10.76 -13.13
C PHE A 160 -6.10 -9.42 -12.57
N VAL A 161 -6.73 -9.42 -11.39
CA VAL A 161 -7.22 -8.19 -10.75
C VAL A 161 -6.07 -7.22 -10.49
N LEU A 162 -4.89 -7.73 -10.07
CA LEU A 162 -3.73 -6.90 -9.75
C LEU A 162 -3.12 -6.22 -10.99
N TYR A 163 -3.28 -6.81 -12.16
CA TYR A 163 -2.86 -6.21 -13.44
C TYR A 163 -3.93 -5.28 -14.03
N LEU A 164 -5.21 -5.65 -13.85
CA LEU A 164 -6.31 -4.91 -14.43
C LEU A 164 -6.54 -3.57 -13.74
N THR A 165 -6.34 -3.47 -12.43
CA THR A 165 -6.60 -2.22 -11.69
C THR A 165 -5.73 -1.05 -12.16
N PRO A 166 -4.39 -1.13 -12.25
CA PRO A 166 -3.60 -0.04 -12.79
C PRO A 166 -3.91 0.23 -14.27
N LEU A 167 -4.23 -0.81 -15.05
CA LEU A 167 -4.64 -0.65 -16.45
C LEU A 167 -5.93 0.17 -16.55
N MET A 168 -6.93 -0.13 -15.70
CA MET A 168 -8.19 0.62 -15.66
C MET A 168 -7.95 2.08 -15.25
N SER A 169 -7.08 2.34 -14.28
CA SER A 169 -6.72 3.71 -13.90
C SER A 169 -6.05 4.47 -15.05
N ILE A 170 -5.21 3.81 -15.84
CA ILE A 170 -4.62 4.39 -17.05
C ILE A 170 -5.70 4.69 -18.10
N LEU A 171 -6.64 3.77 -18.32
CA LEU A 171 -7.74 3.96 -19.28
C LEU A 171 -8.66 5.11 -18.86
N TYR A 172 -9.06 5.17 -17.57
CA TYR A 172 -9.87 6.30 -17.07
C TYR A 172 -9.17 7.63 -17.27
N ALA A 173 -7.86 7.69 -17.04
CA ALA A 173 -7.08 8.89 -17.27
C ALA A 173 -6.92 9.23 -18.77
N ALA A 174 -6.75 8.22 -19.63
CA ALA A 174 -6.64 8.42 -21.07
C ALA A 174 -7.93 8.99 -21.69
N PHE A 175 -9.08 8.51 -21.22
CA PHE A 175 -10.40 8.98 -21.68
C PHE A 175 -10.96 10.14 -20.85
N ASN A 176 -10.22 10.63 -19.86
CA ASN A 176 -10.63 11.70 -18.95
C ASN A 176 -11.97 11.43 -18.24
N ILE A 177 -12.23 10.16 -17.91
CA ILE A 177 -13.46 9.74 -17.24
C ILE A 177 -13.31 9.94 -15.72
N ASN A 178 -14.15 10.79 -15.13
CA ASN A 178 -14.19 11.08 -13.69
C ASN A 178 -12.83 11.49 -13.07
N MET A 179 -12.02 12.22 -13.82
CA MET A 179 -10.72 12.71 -13.36
C MET A 179 -10.84 13.99 -12.50
#